data_e855d7cb7948f24ba53c3e23738e0d68
#
_entry.id   e855d7cb7948f24ba53c3e23738e0d68
#
_cell.length_a   1.000
_cell.length_b   1.000
_cell.length_c   1.000
_cell.angle_alpha   90.00
_cell.angle_beta   90.00
_cell.angle_gamma   90.00
#
_symmetry.space_group_name_H-M   'P 1'
#
loop_
_entity.id
_entity.type
_entity.pdbx_description
1 polymer ?
#
loop_
_entity_poly.entity_id
_entity_poly.type
_entity_poly.pdbx_seq_one_letter_code
_entity_poly.pdbx_strand_id
1 'polypeptide(L)'
;LESNSKNKAIANILSFYLETNLHNRLNQDLDSLKARLFEAEQALDTDSKLAKSMASAKNVVLSMPFVLGVPRGNPDEALPNYVLKNALTTILDRVQAQSQGLYPITTVAAIPPIEQLGPLASSIGHLNVIPDIDGAIRSEALVLKHYDRFYPSIALQIAARSLNLENADIKVNLAESVELGSLQIKTDDQLMMNTFFYSNIGDFPAFQVDSFYDVFSGKIPLDKY
;
A
#
# COMPACT_ATOMS: atom_id res chain seq x y z
N LEU A 1 50.04 47.32 30.31
CA LEU A 1 49.83 47.89 28.95
C LEU A 1 49.16 46.93 27.98
N GLU A 2 49.53 45.63 27.96
CA GLU A 2 48.96 44.60 27.07
C GLU A 2 47.48 44.27 27.35
N SER A 3 47.08 44.20 28.63
CA SER A 3 45.72 43.95 29.02
C SER A 3 44.73 45.01 28.53
N ASN A 4 45.17 46.27 28.53
CA ASN A 4 44.35 47.39 28.11
C ASN A 4 44.17 47.44 26.57
N SER A 5 45.19 47.01 25.83
CA SER A 5 45.11 46.86 24.37
C SER A 5 44.15 45.75 23.92
N LYS A 6 44.17 44.59 24.59
CA LYS A 6 43.24 43.46 24.30
C LYS A 6 41.79 43.86 24.60
N ASN A 7 41.54 44.53 25.73
CA ASN A 7 40.19 44.97 26.09
C ASN A 7 39.65 46.00 25.10
N LYS A 8 40.51 46.91 24.58
CA LYS A 8 40.10 47.88 23.56
C LYS A 8 39.81 47.23 22.21
N ALA A 9 40.58 46.23 21.83
CA ALA A 9 40.32 45.47 20.60
C ALA A 9 38.98 44.69 20.68
N ILE A 10 38.69 44.04 21.81
CA ILE A 10 37.42 43.33 22.05
C ILE A 10 36.25 44.33 22.04
N ALA A 11 36.40 45.51 22.68
CA ALA A 11 35.35 46.53 22.67
C ALA A 11 35.06 47.07 21.25
N ASN A 12 36.10 47.26 20.43
CA ASN A 12 35.94 47.68 19.04
C ASN A 12 35.24 46.60 18.16
N ILE A 13 35.54 45.33 18.37
CA ILE A 13 34.87 44.24 17.67
C ILE A 13 33.41 44.16 18.09
N LEU A 14 33.14 44.35 19.39
CA LEU A 14 31.76 44.30 19.92
C LEU A 14 30.93 45.47 19.42
N SER A 15 31.50 46.68 19.39
CA SER A 15 30.82 47.86 18.85
C SER A 15 30.55 47.73 17.35
N PHE A 16 31.52 47.23 16.57
CA PHE A 16 31.33 46.94 15.15
C PHE A 16 30.21 45.90 14.92
N TYR A 17 30.18 44.84 15.73
CA TYR A 17 29.12 43.81 15.68
C TYR A 17 27.75 44.41 15.98
N LEU A 18 27.65 45.28 16.98
CA LEU A 18 26.40 45.95 17.36
C LEU A 18 25.99 47.02 16.34
N GLU A 19 26.92 47.83 15.86
CA GLU A 19 26.67 48.88 14.88
C GLU A 19 26.25 48.37 13.52
N THR A 20 26.82 47.24 13.08
CA THR A 20 26.48 46.63 11.80
C THR A 20 25.16 45.85 11.82
N ASN A 21 24.53 45.75 12.98
CA ASN A 21 23.30 44.97 13.15
C ASN A 21 23.44 43.51 12.68
N LEU A 22 24.69 43.02 12.70
CA LEU A 22 25.07 41.71 12.13
C LEU A 22 24.26 40.56 12.78
N HIS A 23 24.02 40.66 14.09
CA HIS A 23 23.23 39.70 14.83
C HIS A 23 21.78 39.60 14.28
N ASN A 24 21.15 40.75 14.07
CA ASN A 24 19.76 40.78 13.56
C ASN A 24 19.70 40.28 12.11
N ARG A 25 20.68 40.64 11.27
CA ARG A 25 20.78 40.14 9.90
C ARG A 25 21.00 38.62 9.87
N LEU A 26 21.92 38.12 10.71
CA LEU A 26 22.18 36.68 10.81
C LEU A 26 20.93 35.91 11.27
N ASN A 27 20.17 36.40 12.23
CA ASN A 27 18.93 35.81 12.68
C ASN A 27 17.85 35.82 11.58
N GLN A 28 17.72 36.94 10.85
CA GLN A 28 16.79 37.02 9.73
C GLN A 28 17.14 36.05 8.60
N ASP A 29 18.44 35.91 8.28
CA ASP A 29 18.91 34.96 7.27
C ASP A 29 18.67 33.51 7.73
N LEU A 30 18.89 33.23 9.02
CA LEU A 30 18.61 31.90 9.62
C LEU A 30 17.11 31.57 9.59
N ASP A 31 16.26 32.51 9.92
CA ASP A 31 14.81 32.33 9.90
C ASP A 31 14.29 32.17 8.47
N SER A 32 14.85 32.92 7.52
CA SER A 32 14.59 32.77 6.10
C SER A 32 15.00 31.37 5.58
N LEU A 33 16.19 30.89 6.01
CA LEU A 33 16.65 29.54 5.66
C LEU A 33 15.76 28.47 6.26
N LYS A 34 15.37 28.59 7.52
CA LYS A 34 14.43 27.65 8.17
C LYS A 34 13.09 27.61 7.43
N ALA A 35 12.55 28.78 7.05
CA ALA A 35 11.30 28.84 6.30
C ALA A 35 11.42 28.12 4.95
N ARG A 36 12.52 28.35 4.20
CA ARG A 36 12.76 27.66 2.92
C ARG A 36 12.96 26.16 3.08
N LEU A 37 13.65 25.72 4.14
CA LEU A 37 13.81 24.30 4.43
C LEU A 37 12.45 23.65 4.76
N PHE A 38 11.63 24.32 5.55
CA PHE A 38 10.28 23.85 5.87
C PHE A 38 9.38 23.79 4.63
N GLU A 39 9.43 24.80 3.76
CA GLU A 39 8.71 24.78 2.49
C GLU A 39 9.18 23.64 1.57
N ALA A 40 10.50 23.43 1.50
CA ALA A 40 11.08 22.33 0.72
C ALA A 40 10.67 20.95 1.28
N GLU A 41 10.71 20.78 2.60
CA GLU A 41 10.25 19.56 3.28
C GLU A 41 8.78 19.28 2.94
N GLN A 42 7.90 20.28 3.08
CA GLN A 42 6.48 20.16 2.73
C GLN A 42 6.26 19.89 1.23
N ALA A 43 7.11 20.46 0.37
CA ALA A 43 7.03 20.22 -1.07
C ALA A 43 7.46 18.80 -1.46
N LEU A 44 8.45 18.24 -0.75
CA LEU A 44 9.00 16.91 -0.99
C LEU A 44 8.24 15.79 -0.27
N ASP A 45 7.43 16.11 0.72
CA ASP A 45 6.62 15.12 1.45
C ASP A 45 5.43 14.64 0.60
N THR A 46 5.75 13.78 -0.36
CA THR A 46 4.78 13.19 -1.29
C THR A 46 3.86 12.19 -0.60
N ASP A 47 4.38 11.47 0.40
CA ASP A 47 3.63 10.45 1.13
C ASP A 47 2.51 11.07 1.97
N SER A 48 2.78 12.19 2.66
CA SER A 48 1.72 12.93 3.37
C SER A 48 0.66 13.51 2.43
N LYS A 49 1.05 13.95 1.23
CA LYS A 49 0.08 14.42 0.22
C LYS A 49 -0.79 13.27 -0.26
N LEU A 50 -0.19 12.12 -0.58
CA LEU A 50 -0.91 10.92 -0.97
C LEU A 50 -1.83 10.44 0.16
N ALA A 51 -1.34 10.40 1.40
CA ALA A 51 -2.12 10.04 2.58
C ALA A 51 -3.38 10.91 2.73
N LYS A 52 -3.25 12.23 2.59
CA LYS A 52 -4.39 13.17 2.63
C LYS A 52 -5.40 12.89 1.50
N SER A 53 -4.91 12.61 0.30
CA SER A 53 -5.78 12.29 -0.85
C SER A 53 -6.51 10.96 -0.63
N MET A 54 -5.83 9.93 -0.12
CA MET A 54 -6.43 8.63 0.22
C MET A 54 -7.50 8.78 1.31
N ALA A 55 -7.20 9.53 2.37
CA ALA A 55 -8.14 9.79 3.46
C ALA A 55 -9.40 10.53 2.98
N SER A 56 -9.27 11.39 1.97
CA SER A 56 -10.39 12.08 1.33
C SER A 56 -11.21 11.17 0.41
N ALA A 57 -10.53 10.36 -0.40
CA ALA A 57 -11.16 9.47 -1.39
C ALA A 57 -11.91 8.29 -0.74
N LYS A 58 -11.38 7.71 0.34
CA LYS A 58 -11.96 6.60 1.13
C LYS A 58 -12.25 5.31 0.36
N ASN A 59 -11.87 5.20 -0.90
CA ASN A 59 -12.10 4.06 -1.77
C ASN A 59 -10.82 3.42 -2.31
N VAL A 60 -9.67 3.73 -1.72
CA VAL A 60 -8.37 3.25 -2.20
C VAL A 60 -8.11 1.86 -1.63
N VAL A 61 -7.87 0.89 -2.51
CA VAL A 61 -7.42 -0.46 -2.18
C VAL A 61 -5.92 -0.53 -2.39
N LEU A 62 -5.18 -0.99 -1.38
CA LEU A 62 -3.73 -1.16 -1.47
C LEU A 62 -3.36 -2.63 -1.67
N SER A 63 -2.25 -2.84 -2.35
CA SER A 63 -1.65 -4.16 -2.49
C SER A 63 -0.61 -4.43 -1.42
N MET A 64 -0.46 -5.72 -1.07
CA MET A 64 0.56 -6.22 -0.16
C MET A 64 1.10 -7.54 -0.70
N PRO A 65 2.36 -7.60 -1.16
CA PRO A 65 2.95 -8.87 -1.56
C PRO A 65 3.32 -9.72 -0.34
N PHE A 66 3.22 -11.03 -0.51
CA PHE A 66 3.69 -12.01 0.44
C PHE A 66 4.88 -12.80 -0.13
N VAL A 67 5.76 -13.26 0.74
CA VAL A 67 6.82 -14.21 0.39
C VAL A 67 6.23 -15.62 0.50
N LEU A 68 6.16 -16.30 -0.63
CA LEU A 68 5.62 -17.67 -0.70
C LEU A 68 6.58 -18.66 -0.02
N GLY A 69 6.04 -19.64 0.68
CA GLY A 69 6.83 -20.66 1.35
C GLY A 69 6.02 -21.43 2.38
N VAL A 70 6.61 -22.50 2.91
CA VAL A 70 5.98 -23.32 3.95
C VAL A 70 6.38 -22.77 5.32
N PRO A 71 5.44 -22.19 6.09
CA PRO A 71 5.75 -21.60 7.39
C PRO A 71 6.18 -22.68 8.40
N ARG A 72 7.15 -22.34 9.26
CA ARG A 72 7.61 -23.17 10.36
C ARG A 72 7.57 -22.36 11.65
N GLY A 73 6.93 -22.89 12.68
CA GLY A 73 6.78 -22.17 13.94
C GLY A 73 5.86 -20.97 13.86
N ASN A 74 6.23 -19.87 14.51
CA ASN A 74 5.51 -18.61 14.50
C ASN A 74 6.16 -17.62 13.51
N PRO A 75 5.41 -16.59 13.05
CA PRO A 75 6.00 -15.54 12.22
C PRO A 75 7.09 -14.79 12.98
N ASP A 76 8.16 -14.42 12.26
CA ASP A 76 9.29 -13.65 12.83
C ASP A 76 8.87 -12.25 13.24
N GLU A 77 7.92 -11.66 12.52
CA GLU A 77 7.40 -10.32 12.78
C GLU A 77 5.87 -10.33 12.86
N ALA A 78 5.34 -9.56 13.81
CA ALA A 78 3.90 -9.37 13.94
C ALA A 78 3.39 -8.41 12.85
N LEU A 79 2.31 -8.77 12.19
CA LEU A 79 1.69 -7.91 11.21
C LEU A 79 1.03 -6.69 11.86
N PRO A 80 1.13 -5.51 11.23
CA PRO A 80 0.45 -4.31 11.71
C PRO A 80 -1.07 -4.50 11.80
N ASN A 81 -1.72 -3.78 12.71
CA ASN A 81 -3.17 -3.88 12.93
C ASN A 81 -4.00 -3.58 11.66
N TYR A 82 -3.54 -2.65 10.83
CA TYR A 82 -4.24 -2.34 9.58
C TYR A 82 -4.17 -3.49 8.56
N VAL A 83 -3.15 -4.37 8.63
CA VAL A 83 -3.08 -5.60 7.85
C VAL A 83 -3.98 -6.67 8.46
N LEU A 84 -3.92 -6.85 9.78
CA LEU A 84 -4.71 -7.87 10.49
C LEU A 84 -6.22 -7.71 10.27
N LYS A 85 -6.71 -6.49 10.12
CA LYS A 85 -8.13 -6.19 9.80
C LYS A 85 -8.57 -6.72 8.43
N ASN A 86 -7.62 -6.97 7.52
CA ASN A 86 -7.92 -7.48 6.19
C ASN A 86 -7.89 -9.01 6.10
N ALA A 87 -7.59 -9.71 7.19
CA ALA A 87 -7.70 -11.15 7.23
C ALA A 87 -9.18 -11.58 7.13
N LEU A 88 -9.43 -12.62 6.35
CA LEU A 88 -10.75 -13.22 6.21
C LEU A 88 -11.10 -14.02 7.48
N THR A 89 -12.33 -13.87 7.95
CA THR A 89 -12.80 -14.49 9.20
C THR A 89 -13.71 -15.68 9.00
N THR A 90 -14.38 -15.76 7.85
CA THR A 90 -15.33 -16.83 7.56
C THR A 90 -14.68 -17.91 6.69
N ILE A 91 -14.05 -18.88 7.35
CA ILE A 91 -13.37 -20.01 6.71
C ILE A 91 -14.15 -21.28 7.05
N LEU A 92 -14.64 -21.97 6.02
CA LEU A 92 -15.44 -23.20 6.13
C LEU A 92 -14.65 -24.38 5.56
N ASP A 93 -14.57 -25.44 6.31
CA ASP A 93 -13.90 -26.68 5.93
C ASP A 93 -14.91 -27.85 5.89
N ARG A 94 -15.77 -27.81 4.89
CA ARG A 94 -16.87 -28.78 4.74
C ARG A 94 -16.38 -30.15 4.29
N VAL A 95 -15.29 -30.17 3.53
CA VAL A 95 -14.71 -31.38 2.95
C VAL A 95 -13.52 -31.91 3.74
N GLN A 96 -13.28 -31.38 4.93
CA GLN A 96 -12.12 -31.72 5.76
C GLN A 96 -10.78 -31.54 5.01
N ALA A 97 -10.69 -30.49 4.21
CA ALA A 97 -9.53 -30.17 3.39
C ALA A 97 -8.25 -30.10 4.22
N GLN A 98 -8.31 -29.50 5.40
CA GLN A 98 -7.16 -29.35 6.28
C GLN A 98 -6.60 -30.69 6.73
N SER A 99 -7.45 -31.67 7.02
CA SER A 99 -7.01 -33.01 7.40
C SER A 99 -6.37 -33.80 6.26
N GLN A 100 -6.68 -33.41 5.02
CA GLN A 100 -6.12 -33.97 3.78
C GLN A 100 -4.87 -33.22 3.31
N GLY A 101 -4.43 -32.16 4.03
CA GLY A 101 -3.30 -31.34 3.63
C GLY A 101 -3.60 -30.39 2.47
N LEU A 102 -4.88 -30.17 2.15
CA LEU A 102 -5.30 -29.23 1.11
C LEU A 102 -5.44 -27.83 1.70
N TYR A 103 -4.58 -26.94 1.29
CA TYR A 103 -4.52 -25.56 1.76
C TYR A 103 -4.35 -24.60 0.60
N PRO A 104 -4.83 -23.36 0.75
CA PRO A 104 -4.37 -22.29 -0.10
C PRO A 104 -2.84 -22.15 -0.03
N ILE A 105 -2.25 -21.57 -1.04
CA ILE A 105 -0.82 -21.35 -1.09
C ILE A 105 -0.36 -20.63 0.16
N THR A 106 0.68 -21.17 0.80
CA THR A 106 1.20 -20.70 2.08
C THR A 106 2.31 -19.67 1.92
N THR A 107 2.46 -18.82 2.93
CA THR A 107 3.43 -17.72 2.92
C THR A 107 4.19 -17.65 4.24
N VAL A 108 5.44 -17.17 4.18
CA VAL A 108 6.34 -17.08 5.34
C VAL A 108 6.56 -15.66 5.83
N ALA A 109 6.41 -14.66 4.95
CA ALA A 109 6.54 -13.26 5.30
C ALA A 109 5.55 -12.39 4.50
N ALA A 110 5.29 -11.19 4.96
CA ALA A 110 4.50 -10.18 4.27
C ALA A 110 5.29 -8.88 4.17
N ILE A 111 5.02 -8.10 3.13
CA ILE A 111 5.59 -6.76 2.95
C ILE A 111 4.43 -5.76 3.02
N PRO A 112 4.10 -5.27 4.21
CA PRO A 112 2.98 -4.35 4.40
C PRO A 112 3.19 -3.01 3.69
N PRO A 113 2.12 -2.32 3.27
CA PRO A 113 2.21 -0.91 2.93
C PRO A 113 2.80 -0.11 4.09
N ILE A 114 3.47 1.00 3.77
CA ILE A 114 4.05 1.87 4.81
C ILE A 114 2.97 2.34 5.80
N GLU A 115 3.37 2.55 7.06
CA GLU A 115 2.46 2.90 8.16
C GLU A 115 1.67 4.19 7.91
N GLN A 116 2.23 5.09 7.11
CA GLN A 116 1.59 6.35 6.74
C GLN A 116 0.39 6.16 5.80
N LEU A 117 0.37 5.12 4.97
CA LEU A 117 -0.67 4.85 3.96
C LEU A 117 -1.58 3.68 4.34
N GLY A 118 -1.01 2.62 4.92
CA GLY A 118 -1.75 1.38 5.22
C GLY A 118 -3.04 1.57 5.99
N PRO A 119 -3.08 2.34 7.09
CA PRO A 119 -4.28 2.59 7.87
C PRO A 119 -5.39 3.34 7.13
N LEU A 120 -5.06 4.04 6.04
CA LEU A 120 -5.98 4.86 5.24
C LEU A 120 -6.60 4.10 4.07
N ALA A 121 -6.10 2.90 3.79
CA ALA A 121 -6.69 2.05 2.77
C ALA A 121 -8.09 1.58 3.18
N SER A 122 -9.02 1.56 2.23
CA SER A 122 -10.35 0.97 2.43
C SER A 122 -10.26 -0.54 2.60
N SER A 123 -9.31 -1.17 1.92
CA SER A 123 -8.93 -2.57 2.09
C SER A 123 -7.52 -2.83 1.56
N ILE A 124 -6.95 -3.97 1.97
CA ILE A 124 -5.62 -4.42 1.52
C ILE A 124 -5.77 -5.87 1.04
N GLY A 125 -5.25 -6.15 -0.17
CA GLY A 125 -5.22 -7.48 -0.73
C GLY A 125 -3.83 -7.86 -1.22
N HIS A 126 -3.55 -9.17 -1.39
CA HIS A 126 -2.26 -9.59 -1.92
C HIS A 126 -2.18 -9.39 -3.44
N LEU A 127 -0.95 -9.22 -3.93
CA LEU A 127 -0.63 -9.05 -5.34
C LEU A 127 0.30 -10.18 -5.82
N ASN A 128 0.20 -11.35 -5.25
CA ASN A 128 1.03 -12.47 -5.64
C ASN A 128 0.52 -13.10 -6.92
N VAL A 129 1.44 -13.31 -7.85
CA VAL A 129 1.19 -13.99 -9.12
C VAL A 129 1.92 -15.32 -9.11
N ILE A 130 1.24 -16.37 -9.55
CA ILE A 130 1.77 -17.74 -9.59
C ILE A 130 1.76 -18.18 -11.04
N PRO A 131 2.91 -18.15 -11.71
CA PRO A 131 3.00 -18.60 -13.10
C PRO A 131 2.90 -20.12 -13.18
N ASP A 132 2.31 -20.59 -14.27
CA ASP A 132 2.34 -21.99 -14.66
C ASP A 132 3.77 -22.45 -15.01
N ILE A 133 3.93 -23.75 -15.22
CA ILE A 133 5.24 -24.37 -15.55
C ILE A 133 5.89 -23.77 -16.80
N ASP A 134 5.11 -23.23 -17.72
CA ASP A 134 5.59 -22.56 -18.93
C ASP A 134 5.80 -21.04 -18.76
N GLY A 135 5.64 -20.52 -17.53
CA GLY A 135 5.78 -19.13 -17.20
C GLY A 135 4.57 -18.25 -17.51
N ALA A 136 3.50 -18.81 -18.08
CA ALA A 136 2.28 -18.06 -18.34
C ALA A 136 1.41 -17.94 -17.07
N ILE A 137 0.67 -16.84 -16.98
CA ILE A 137 -0.28 -16.63 -15.87
C ILE A 137 -1.68 -16.92 -16.39
N ARG A 138 -2.28 -18.01 -15.92
CA ARG A 138 -3.63 -18.45 -16.32
C ARG A 138 -4.61 -18.54 -15.18
N SER A 139 -4.10 -18.43 -13.97
CA SER A 139 -4.92 -18.50 -12.77
C SER A 139 -4.48 -17.47 -11.75
N GLU A 140 -5.39 -17.14 -10.84
CA GLU A 140 -5.15 -16.23 -9.72
C GLU A 140 -5.46 -16.94 -8.41
N ALA A 141 -4.55 -16.85 -7.45
CA ALA A 141 -4.81 -17.25 -6.10
C ALA A 141 -5.78 -16.24 -5.47
N LEU A 142 -7.03 -16.62 -5.25
CA LEU A 142 -8.00 -15.71 -4.62
C LEU A 142 -7.68 -15.45 -3.15
N VAL A 143 -7.07 -16.44 -2.48
CA VAL A 143 -6.75 -16.38 -1.06
C VAL A 143 -5.38 -17.02 -0.83
N LEU A 144 -4.54 -16.36 -0.03
CA LEU A 144 -3.31 -16.93 0.50
C LEU A 144 -3.44 -17.23 1.99
N LYS A 145 -2.71 -18.24 2.46
CA LYS A 145 -2.64 -18.59 3.88
C LYS A 145 -1.31 -18.10 4.47
N HIS A 146 -1.38 -17.16 5.40
CA HIS A 146 -0.23 -16.68 6.17
C HIS A 146 -0.35 -17.19 7.61
N TYR A 147 0.41 -18.22 7.93
CA TYR A 147 0.31 -18.96 9.20
C TYR A 147 -1.12 -19.42 9.50
N ASP A 148 -1.78 -18.81 10.47
CA ASP A 148 -3.15 -19.12 10.90
C ASP A 148 -4.23 -18.26 10.23
N ARG A 149 -3.84 -17.32 9.35
CA ARG A 149 -4.71 -16.31 8.75
C ARG A 149 -4.80 -16.44 7.25
N PHE A 150 -5.91 -15.98 6.71
CA PHE A 150 -6.22 -16.02 5.28
C PHE A 150 -6.38 -14.61 4.75
N TYR A 151 -5.69 -14.30 3.67
CA TYR A 151 -5.68 -12.98 3.06
C TYR A 151 -6.19 -13.03 1.62
N PRO A 152 -7.15 -12.16 1.26
CA PRO A 152 -7.72 -12.11 -0.09
C PRO A 152 -6.75 -11.48 -1.07
N SER A 153 -6.91 -11.81 -2.36
CA SER A 153 -6.22 -11.10 -3.44
C SER A 153 -6.75 -9.67 -3.58
N ILE A 154 -5.94 -8.79 -4.18
CA ILE A 154 -6.37 -7.42 -4.49
C ILE A 154 -7.57 -7.41 -5.44
N ALA A 155 -7.62 -8.35 -6.40
CA ALA A 155 -8.74 -8.48 -7.31
C ALA A 155 -10.03 -8.83 -6.57
N LEU A 156 -9.98 -9.77 -5.61
CA LEU A 156 -11.12 -10.13 -4.77
C LEU A 156 -11.58 -8.94 -3.90
N GLN A 157 -10.64 -8.16 -3.37
CA GLN A 157 -10.96 -6.95 -2.60
C GLN A 157 -11.62 -5.87 -3.45
N ILE A 158 -11.12 -5.63 -4.67
CA ILE A 158 -11.72 -4.67 -5.60
C ILE A 158 -13.13 -5.13 -5.99
N ALA A 159 -13.33 -6.41 -6.28
CA ALA A 159 -14.64 -6.98 -6.59
C ALA A 159 -15.60 -6.83 -5.41
N ALA A 160 -15.16 -7.10 -4.17
CA ALA A 160 -15.97 -6.90 -2.98
C ALA A 160 -16.41 -5.44 -2.85
N ARG A 161 -15.47 -4.49 -2.97
CA ARG A 161 -15.78 -3.05 -2.88
C ARG A 161 -16.71 -2.55 -3.98
N SER A 162 -16.56 -3.05 -5.22
CA SER A 162 -17.45 -2.69 -6.33
C SER A 162 -18.89 -3.17 -6.10
N LEU A 163 -19.07 -4.22 -5.30
CA LEU A 163 -20.36 -4.76 -4.90
C LEU A 163 -20.87 -4.21 -3.55
N ASN A 164 -20.16 -3.24 -2.96
CA ASN A 164 -20.41 -2.70 -1.61
C ASN A 164 -20.41 -3.78 -0.51
N LEU A 165 -19.52 -4.77 -0.64
CA LEU A 165 -19.33 -5.85 0.32
C LEU A 165 -18.11 -5.59 1.20
N GLU A 166 -18.14 -6.12 2.41
CA GLU A 166 -17.05 -6.08 3.39
C GLU A 166 -16.32 -7.43 3.47
N ASN A 167 -15.19 -7.48 4.18
CA ASN A 167 -14.44 -8.73 4.37
C ASN A 167 -15.27 -9.84 5.05
N ALA A 168 -16.25 -9.47 5.87
CA ALA A 168 -17.16 -10.42 6.52
C ALA A 168 -18.11 -11.13 5.52
N ASP A 169 -18.36 -10.51 4.36
CA ASP A 169 -19.21 -11.05 3.31
C ASP A 169 -18.45 -12.01 2.38
N ILE A 170 -17.12 -12.09 2.54
CA ILE A 170 -16.26 -13.02 1.83
C ILE A 170 -16.17 -14.31 2.64
N LYS A 171 -16.66 -15.44 2.09
CA LYS A 171 -16.58 -16.74 2.73
C LYS A 171 -15.69 -17.66 1.91
N VAL A 172 -14.79 -18.33 2.58
CA VAL A 172 -13.87 -19.28 1.97
C VAL A 172 -14.33 -20.69 2.29
N ASN A 173 -14.70 -21.46 1.27
CA ASN A 173 -14.92 -22.90 1.37
C ASN A 173 -13.62 -23.58 0.93
N LEU A 174 -12.86 -24.10 1.88
CA LEU A 174 -11.54 -24.68 1.61
C LEU A 174 -11.64 -25.81 0.58
N ALA A 175 -10.73 -25.79 -0.39
CA ALA A 175 -10.64 -26.72 -1.52
C ALA A 175 -11.88 -26.78 -2.43
N GLU A 176 -12.76 -25.77 -2.39
CA GLU A 176 -14.00 -25.79 -3.18
C GLU A 176 -14.26 -24.44 -3.89
N SER A 177 -14.35 -23.33 -3.13
CA SER A 177 -14.82 -22.07 -3.70
C SER A 177 -14.60 -20.90 -2.77
N VAL A 178 -14.72 -19.69 -3.32
CA VAL A 178 -14.84 -18.44 -2.55
C VAL A 178 -16.21 -17.83 -2.84
N GLU A 179 -16.99 -17.55 -1.81
CA GLU A 179 -18.26 -16.83 -1.91
C GLU A 179 -18.03 -15.33 -1.68
N LEU A 180 -18.59 -14.53 -2.57
CA LEU A 180 -18.55 -13.06 -2.52
C LEU A 180 -20.00 -12.55 -2.50
N GLY A 181 -20.54 -12.34 -1.32
CA GLY A 181 -21.97 -12.10 -1.13
C GLY A 181 -22.82 -13.27 -1.68
N SER A 182 -23.59 -13.03 -2.74
CA SER A 182 -24.38 -14.05 -3.43
C SER A 182 -23.65 -14.77 -4.56
N LEU A 183 -22.45 -14.32 -4.94
CA LEU A 183 -21.66 -14.93 -6.00
C LEU A 183 -20.81 -16.06 -5.45
N GLN A 184 -20.77 -17.18 -6.16
CA GLN A 184 -19.89 -18.30 -5.86
C GLN A 184 -18.83 -18.43 -6.95
N ILE A 185 -17.56 -18.25 -6.57
CA ILE A 185 -16.40 -18.41 -7.44
C ILE A 185 -15.82 -19.79 -7.22
N LYS A 186 -15.95 -20.66 -8.20
CA LYS A 186 -15.36 -22.02 -8.16
C LYS A 186 -13.85 -21.92 -8.29
N THR A 187 -13.15 -22.70 -7.49
CA THR A 187 -11.69 -22.75 -7.45
C THR A 187 -11.23 -24.21 -7.47
N ASP A 188 -9.93 -24.41 -7.61
CA ASP A 188 -9.29 -25.68 -7.30
C ASP A 188 -9.06 -25.84 -5.79
N ASP A 189 -8.34 -26.90 -5.41
CA ASP A 189 -8.01 -27.24 -4.02
C ASP A 189 -7.07 -26.24 -3.32
N GLN A 190 -6.37 -25.41 -4.09
CA GLN A 190 -5.50 -24.33 -3.59
C GLN A 190 -6.17 -22.96 -3.63
N LEU A 191 -7.46 -22.89 -3.90
CA LEU A 191 -8.24 -21.66 -4.08
C LEU A 191 -7.74 -20.79 -5.25
N MET A 192 -7.23 -21.45 -6.31
CA MET A 192 -6.88 -20.81 -7.56
C MET A 192 -8.11 -20.72 -8.47
N MET A 193 -8.33 -19.55 -9.04
CA MET A 193 -9.37 -19.31 -10.05
C MET A 193 -8.72 -19.17 -11.43
N ASN A 194 -9.23 -19.85 -12.43
CA ASN A 194 -8.80 -19.62 -13.81
C ASN A 194 -9.23 -18.24 -14.28
N THR A 195 -8.28 -17.48 -14.81
CA THR A 195 -8.53 -16.14 -15.35
C THR A 195 -9.04 -16.22 -16.78
N PHE A 196 -9.99 -15.35 -17.10
CA PHE A 196 -10.51 -15.22 -18.44
C PHE A 196 -9.88 -14.02 -19.12
N PHE A 197 -9.20 -14.25 -20.25
CA PHE A 197 -8.56 -13.19 -21.02
C PHE A 197 -9.45 -12.75 -22.16
N TYR A 198 -9.72 -11.46 -22.24
CA TYR A 198 -10.50 -10.87 -23.32
C TYR A 198 -9.58 -10.48 -24.47
N SER A 199 -10.00 -10.82 -25.68
CA SER A 199 -9.32 -10.40 -26.90
C SER A 199 -9.95 -9.14 -27.49
N ASN A 200 -9.16 -8.34 -28.21
CA ASN A 200 -9.69 -7.24 -28.99
C ASN A 200 -10.69 -7.75 -30.04
N ILE A 201 -11.72 -6.97 -30.32
CA ILE A 201 -12.72 -7.27 -31.36
C ILE A 201 -12.42 -6.35 -32.54
N GLY A 202 -11.72 -6.86 -33.55
CA GLY A 202 -11.23 -6.05 -34.64
C GLY A 202 -10.25 -4.98 -34.14
N ASP A 203 -10.51 -3.72 -34.46
CA ASP A 203 -9.71 -2.57 -34.04
C ASP A 203 -10.11 -2.03 -32.65
N PHE A 204 -11.14 -2.59 -32.03
CA PHE A 204 -11.60 -2.17 -30.72
C PHE A 204 -10.89 -2.94 -29.61
N PRO A 205 -10.19 -2.25 -28.67
CA PRO A 205 -9.56 -2.90 -27.55
C PRO A 205 -10.62 -3.47 -26.60
N ALA A 206 -10.30 -4.62 -25.96
CA ALA A 206 -11.16 -5.27 -25.00
C ALA A 206 -11.49 -4.38 -23.79
N PHE A 207 -10.55 -3.49 -23.44
CA PHE A 207 -10.68 -2.52 -22.36
C PHE A 207 -10.20 -1.16 -22.84
N GLN A 208 -10.83 -0.11 -22.33
CA GLN A 208 -10.32 1.23 -22.52
C GLN A 208 -9.02 1.39 -21.73
N VAL A 209 -7.98 1.90 -22.42
CA VAL A 209 -6.66 2.14 -21.84
C VAL A 209 -6.30 3.59 -22.10
N ASP A 210 -6.08 4.33 -21.04
CA ASP A 210 -5.65 5.72 -21.08
C ASP A 210 -4.30 5.88 -20.38
N SER A 211 -3.49 6.83 -20.85
CA SER A 211 -2.22 7.15 -20.22
C SER A 211 -2.47 7.85 -18.87
N PHE A 212 -1.89 7.33 -17.80
CA PHE A 212 -1.91 8.01 -16.50
C PHE A 212 -1.43 9.46 -16.58
N TYR A 213 -0.38 9.72 -17.35
CA TYR A 213 0.15 11.07 -17.56
C TYR A 213 -0.87 11.99 -18.24
N ASP A 214 -1.62 11.50 -19.22
CA ASP A 214 -2.63 12.30 -19.93
C ASP A 214 -3.83 12.62 -19.01
N VAL A 215 -4.19 11.70 -18.14
CA VAL A 215 -5.20 11.95 -17.08
C VAL A 215 -4.66 12.97 -16.06
N PHE A 216 -3.45 12.74 -15.56
CA PHE A 216 -2.82 13.61 -14.56
C PHE A 216 -2.60 15.05 -15.07
N SER A 217 -2.22 15.20 -16.33
CA SER A 217 -2.01 16.52 -16.96
C SER A 217 -3.32 17.24 -17.35
N GLY A 218 -4.48 16.61 -17.14
CA GLY A 218 -5.77 17.16 -17.50
C GLY A 218 -6.09 17.12 -19.01
N LYS A 219 -5.29 16.39 -19.79
CA LYS A 219 -5.54 16.20 -21.22
C LYS A 219 -6.73 15.28 -21.47
N ILE A 220 -6.95 14.32 -20.55
CA ILE A 220 -8.15 13.49 -20.51
C ILE A 220 -8.98 13.94 -19.33
N PRO A 221 -10.23 14.38 -19.53
CA PRO A 221 -11.09 14.88 -18.46
C PRO A 221 -11.53 13.74 -17.52
N LEU A 222 -11.63 14.05 -16.23
CA LEU A 222 -11.97 13.06 -15.18
C LEU A 222 -13.43 12.58 -15.24
N ASP A 223 -14.33 13.33 -15.87
CA ASP A 223 -15.72 12.97 -16.08
C ASP A 223 -15.92 11.82 -17.09
N LYS A 224 -14.83 11.37 -17.70
CA LYS A 224 -14.80 10.19 -18.55
C LYS A 224 -14.89 8.87 -17.74
N TYR A 225 -14.61 8.92 -16.44
CA TYR A 225 -14.55 7.75 -15.55
C TYR A 225 -15.71 7.81 -14.50
#